data_53a17a6f1c7405ce834f2919f18d54c7
#
_entry.id   53a17a6f1c7405ce834f2919f18d54c7
#
_cell.length_a   1.000
_cell.length_b   1.000
_cell.length_c   1.000
_cell.angle_alpha   90.00
_cell.angle_beta   90.00
_cell.angle_gamma   90.00
#
_symmetry.space_group_name_H-M   'P 1'
#
loop_
_entity.id
_entity.type
_entity.pdbx_description
1 polymer ?
#
loop_
_entity_poly.entity_id
_entity_poly.type
_entity_poly.pdbx_seq_one_letter_code
_entity_poly.pdbx_strand_id
1 'polypeptide(L)'
;MAKNAASNKTARVAQVLLIALATGGALAGCAAPGAYRPELYAATAHDPYTLSAGDRLRVIVFGQDSLSNTYSVDGAGRIAMPLIGSVPVQGRTVTDVEREIAGRLREGYVREPRVSVEVEAFRPFFVLGEVTNAGQYPFVDAMTVRTAIAIAGGFGPRGYQGAVDLTRVIDGVPVTGRVPLDAPVRPGDTITVRERIF
;
A
#
# COMPACT_ATOMS: atom_id res chain seq x y z
N MET A 1 2.86 70.85 20.09
CA MET A 1 2.05 69.72 20.61
C MET A 1 1.52 68.84 19.51
N ALA A 2 2.37 68.22 18.67
CA ALA A 2 1.90 67.41 17.55
C ALA A 2 2.76 66.11 17.31
N LYS A 3 3.52 65.63 18.28
CA LYS A 3 4.43 64.47 18.10
C LYS A 3 3.96 63.16 18.75
N ASN A 4 2.92 63.16 19.57
CA ASN A 4 2.47 61.96 20.32
C ASN A 4 1.30 61.19 19.71
N ALA A 5 0.68 61.66 18.59
CA ALA A 5 -0.46 60.99 18.02
C ALA A 5 -0.11 59.93 16.97
N ALA A 6 1.13 59.94 16.41
CA ALA A 6 1.55 58.99 15.38
C ALA A 6 2.05 57.65 15.95
N SER A 7 2.61 57.68 17.18
CA SER A 7 3.16 56.46 17.82
C SER A 7 2.10 55.46 18.29
N ASN A 8 0.90 55.91 18.60
CA ASN A 8 -0.18 55.01 19.09
C ASN A 8 -0.94 54.28 18.00
N LYS A 9 -0.88 54.74 16.74
CA LYS A 9 -1.55 54.02 15.61
C LYS A 9 -0.73 52.84 15.09
N THR A 10 0.59 52.97 15.08
CA THR A 10 1.50 51.88 14.67
C THR A 10 1.55 50.72 15.66
N ALA A 11 1.47 51.04 16.96
CA ALA A 11 1.44 50.00 18.04
C ALA A 11 0.13 49.17 17.99
N ARG A 12 -1.00 49.82 17.69
CA ARG A 12 -2.30 49.10 17.59
C ARG A 12 -2.44 48.25 16.33
N VAL A 13 -1.86 48.66 15.21
CA VAL A 13 -1.82 47.83 13.99
C VAL A 13 -0.91 46.60 14.15
N ALA A 14 0.24 46.74 14.80
CA ALA A 14 1.14 45.63 15.10
C ALA A 14 0.50 44.60 16.05
N GLN A 15 -0.29 45.08 17.02
CA GLN A 15 -0.95 44.19 17.98
C GLN A 15 -2.14 43.42 17.40
N VAL A 16 -2.86 44.00 16.44
CA VAL A 16 -3.94 43.35 15.70
C VAL A 16 -3.38 42.31 14.70
N LEU A 17 -2.23 42.60 14.08
CA LEU A 17 -1.57 41.62 13.18
C LEU A 17 -1.00 40.40 13.94
N LEU A 18 -0.54 40.60 15.18
CA LEU A 18 -0.01 39.49 16.01
C LEU A 18 -1.11 38.55 16.52
N ILE A 19 -2.32 39.06 16.75
CA ILE A 19 -3.45 38.24 17.21
C ILE A 19 -4.06 37.44 16.04
N ALA A 20 -3.99 37.94 14.80
CA ALA A 20 -4.49 37.22 13.62
C ALA A 20 -3.58 36.02 13.20
N LEU A 21 -2.30 36.00 13.61
CA LEU A 21 -1.37 34.90 13.31
C LEU A 21 -1.44 33.75 14.30
N ALA A 22 -2.05 33.94 15.49
CA ALA A 22 -2.13 32.94 16.56
C ALA A 22 -3.36 32.00 16.45
N THR A 23 -4.32 32.27 15.54
CA THR A 23 -5.53 31.44 15.39
C THR A 23 -5.50 30.49 14.18
N GLY A 24 -4.38 30.41 13.44
CA GLY A 24 -4.17 29.53 12.29
C GLY A 24 -3.58 28.15 12.62
N GLY A 25 -3.53 27.76 13.89
CA GLY A 25 -2.88 26.52 14.34
C GLY A 25 -3.86 25.44 14.78
N ALA A 26 -3.80 24.31 14.10
CA ALA A 26 -4.26 22.98 14.53
C ALA A 26 -5.76 22.65 14.34
N LEU A 27 -6.20 22.58 13.08
CA LEU A 27 -7.14 21.55 12.68
C LEU A 27 -6.34 20.30 12.22
N ALA A 28 -5.53 19.75 13.10
CA ALA A 28 -5.13 18.36 12.99
C ALA A 28 -6.39 17.54 13.28
N GLY A 29 -7.17 17.27 12.24
CA GLY A 29 -8.33 16.40 12.33
C GLY A 29 -7.85 15.02 12.79
N CYS A 30 -8.09 14.67 14.04
CA CYS A 30 -8.05 13.29 14.50
C CYS A 30 -9.04 12.52 13.62
N ALA A 31 -8.55 11.81 12.60
CA ALA A 31 -9.37 10.93 11.81
C ALA A 31 -9.92 9.86 12.75
N ALA A 32 -11.20 9.92 13.06
CA ALA A 32 -11.86 8.94 13.91
C ALA A 32 -11.68 7.54 13.32
N PRO A 33 -11.33 6.51 14.13
CA PRO A 33 -11.26 5.14 13.66
C PRO A 33 -12.61 4.76 13.02
N GLY A 34 -12.59 4.29 11.78
CA GLY A 34 -13.80 3.92 11.03
C GLY A 34 -14.40 5.04 10.17
N ALA A 35 -13.72 6.16 9.97
CA ALA A 35 -14.08 7.15 8.95
C ALA A 35 -13.99 6.53 7.55
N TYR A 36 -14.92 6.91 6.66
CA TYR A 36 -14.86 6.56 5.25
C TYR A 36 -13.61 7.18 4.60
N ARG A 37 -12.80 6.35 3.97
CA ARG A 37 -11.54 6.76 3.37
C ARG A 37 -11.51 6.39 1.89
N PRO A 38 -12.02 7.27 1.01
CA PRO A 38 -12.05 7.01 -0.43
C PRO A 38 -10.65 6.84 -1.01
N GLU A 39 -9.61 7.43 -0.42
CA GLU A 39 -8.22 7.27 -0.83
C GLU A 39 -7.73 5.82 -0.74
N LEU A 40 -8.29 4.99 0.13
CA LEU A 40 -7.93 3.57 0.23
C LEU A 40 -8.39 2.74 -0.96
N TYR A 41 -9.38 3.21 -1.72
CA TYR A 41 -9.84 2.48 -2.90
C TYR A 41 -9.81 3.27 -4.20
N ALA A 42 -9.86 4.60 -4.17
CA ALA A 42 -9.80 5.43 -5.37
C ALA A 42 -8.43 5.40 -6.05
N ALA A 43 -7.34 5.33 -5.27
CA ALA A 43 -5.96 5.31 -5.77
C ALA A 43 -5.55 3.98 -6.42
N THR A 44 -6.43 2.96 -6.48
CA THR A 44 -6.02 1.59 -6.76
C THR A 44 -6.39 1.04 -8.14
N ALA A 45 -7.23 1.71 -8.88
CA ALA A 45 -7.75 1.16 -10.13
C ALA A 45 -6.75 1.21 -11.30
N HIS A 46 -5.71 2.03 -11.24
CA HIS A 46 -4.81 2.29 -12.38
C HIS A 46 -3.32 2.29 -12.05
N ASP A 47 -2.94 2.16 -10.77
CA ASP A 47 -1.53 2.16 -10.42
C ASP A 47 -0.89 0.80 -10.72
N PRO A 48 0.27 0.75 -11.42
CA PRO A 48 0.97 -0.50 -11.67
C PRO A 48 1.33 -1.16 -10.33
N TYR A 49 1.20 -2.49 -10.28
CA TYR A 49 1.57 -3.24 -9.10
C TYR A 49 3.05 -3.05 -8.76
N THR A 50 3.34 -2.77 -7.51
CA THR A 50 4.69 -2.70 -6.99
C THR A 50 4.98 -3.86 -6.05
N LEU A 51 6.13 -4.48 -6.26
CA LEU A 51 6.59 -5.65 -5.54
C LEU A 51 6.85 -5.35 -4.07
N SER A 52 6.62 -6.35 -3.22
CA SER A 52 6.85 -6.24 -1.78
C SER A 52 7.24 -7.58 -1.16
N ALA A 53 7.72 -7.55 0.07
CA ALA A 53 8.05 -8.75 0.84
C ALA A 53 6.89 -9.75 0.85
N GLY A 54 7.21 -11.03 0.64
CA GLY A 54 6.24 -12.12 0.55
C GLY A 54 5.75 -12.44 -0.87
N ASP A 55 6.01 -11.58 -1.87
CA ASP A 55 5.74 -11.91 -3.27
C ASP A 55 6.71 -12.98 -3.78
N ARG A 56 6.29 -13.77 -4.77
CA ARG A 56 7.13 -14.73 -5.47
C ARG A 56 7.22 -14.34 -6.93
N LEU A 57 8.44 -14.23 -7.42
CA LEU A 57 8.77 -13.82 -8.78
C LEU A 57 9.31 -15.01 -9.57
N ARG A 58 8.77 -15.22 -10.75
CA ARG A 58 9.37 -16.07 -11.76
C ARG A 58 10.27 -15.23 -12.63
N VAL A 59 11.56 -15.51 -12.61
CA VAL A 59 12.56 -14.84 -13.46
C VAL A 59 13.05 -15.83 -14.50
N ILE A 60 13.02 -15.42 -15.77
CA ILE A 60 13.54 -16.16 -16.91
C ILE A 60 14.66 -15.35 -17.53
N VAL A 61 15.85 -15.93 -17.58
CA VAL A 61 17.00 -15.37 -18.30
C VAL A 61 17.21 -16.22 -19.53
N PHE A 62 16.86 -15.72 -20.71
CA PHE A 62 16.91 -16.49 -21.94
C PHE A 62 18.31 -17.01 -22.25
N GLY A 63 18.41 -18.32 -22.50
CA GLY A 63 19.69 -19.01 -22.73
C GLY A 63 20.54 -19.25 -21.48
N GLN A 64 19.97 -19.03 -20.27
CA GLN A 64 20.63 -19.24 -18.98
C GLN A 64 19.69 -19.98 -18.01
N ASP A 65 19.52 -21.28 -18.19
CA ASP A 65 18.59 -22.09 -17.39
C ASP A 65 18.93 -22.11 -15.91
N SER A 66 20.23 -22.06 -15.58
CA SER A 66 20.72 -22.01 -14.18
C SER A 66 20.32 -20.74 -13.42
N LEU A 67 19.96 -19.66 -14.13
CA LEU A 67 19.49 -18.39 -13.57
C LEU A 67 17.97 -18.26 -13.63
N SER A 68 17.30 -19.10 -14.44
CA SER A 68 15.84 -19.07 -14.62
C SER A 68 15.18 -19.89 -13.52
N ASN A 69 14.55 -19.21 -12.56
CA ASN A 69 13.95 -19.85 -11.39
C ASN A 69 12.88 -18.97 -10.75
N THR A 70 12.21 -19.49 -9.73
CA THR A 70 11.32 -18.75 -8.85
C THR A 70 12.11 -18.21 -7.66
N TYR A 71 11.95 -16.91 -7.40
CA TYR A 71 12.62 -16.18 -6.32
C TYR A 71 11.58 -15.56 -5.39
N SER A 72 11.72 -15.81 -4.08
CA SER A 72 10.87 -15.18 -3.06
C SER A 72 11.47 -13.84 -2.64
N VAL A 73 10.59 -12.83 -2.52
CA VAL A 73 10.98 -11.53 -1.96
C VAL A 73 11.08 -11.65 -0.46
N ASP A 74 12.25 -11.39 0.08
CA ASP A 74 12.53 -11.47 1.52
C ASP A 74 11.94 -10.29 2.31
N GLY A 75 12.05 -10.34 3.64
CA GLY A 75 11.56 -9.28 4.53
C GLY A 75 12.26 -7.92 4.37
N ALA A 76 13.42 -7.88 3.69
CA ALA A 76 14.12 -6.66 3.33
C ALA A 76 13.73 -6.12 1.93
N GLY A 77 12.75 -6.77 1.27
CA GLY A 77 12.29 -6.40 -0.06
C GLY A 77 13.29 -6.72 -1.18
N ARG A 78 14.02 -7.83 -1.06
CA ARG A 78 15.08 -8.23 -1.99
C ARG A 78 14.88 -9.67 -2.45
N ILE A 79 15.40 -10.01 -3.62
CA ILE A 79 15.54 -11.39 -4.07
C ILE A 79 17.03 -11.77 -4.10
N ALA A 80 17.36 -13.01 -3.78
CA ALA A 80 18.72 -13.55 -3.87
C ALA A 80 18.87 -14.34 -5.18
N MET A 81 19.73 -13.85 -6.07
CA MET A 81 19.91 -14.45 -7.40
C MET A 81 21.37 -14.88 -7.60
N PRO A 82 21.63 -16.07 -8.18
CA PRO A 82 23.00 -16.49 -8.49
C PRO A 82 23.74 -15.44 -9.33
N LEU A 83 25.05 -15.38 -9.19
CA LEU A 83 26.01 -14.48 -9.85
C LEU A 83 25.89 -13.01 -9.44
N ILE A 84 24.68 -12.44 -9.39
CA ILE A 84 24.45 -10.98 -9.13
C ILE A 84 24.05 -10.71 -7.67
N GLY A 85 23.89 -11.76 -6.86
CA GLY A 85 23.62 -11.62 -5.43
C GLY A 85 22.23 -11.04 -5.13
N SER A 86 22.17 -10.14 -4.16
CA SER A 86 20.91 -9.56 -3.65
C SER A 86 20.45 -8.39 -4.51
N VAL A 87 19.26 -8.51 -5.11
CA VAL A 87 18.62 -7.50 -5.99
C VAL A 87 17.46 -6.85 -5.24
N PRO A 88 17.45 -5.51 -5.05
CA PRO A 88 16.33 -4.81 -4.41
C PRO A 88 15.13 -4.74 -5.35
N VAL A 89 13.97 -5.17 -4.86
CA VAL A 89 12.71 -5.21 -5.63
C VAL A 89 11.56 -4.46 -4.95
N GLN A 90 11.66 -4.16 -3.66
CA GLN A 90 10.64 -3.45 -2.90
C GLN A 90 10.22 -2.14 -3.57
N GLY A 91 8.90 -1.96 -3.78
CA GLY A 91 8.33 -0.75 -4.36
C GLY A 91 8.61 -0.56 -5.87
N ARG A 92 9.22 -1.55 -6.54
CA ARG A 92 9.51 -1.54 -7.97
C ARG A 92 8.47 -2.33 -8.75
N THR A 93 8.27 -1.97 -10.02
CA THR A 93 7.49 -2.77 -10.96
C THR A 93 8.32 -3.95 -11.48
N VAL A 94 7.65 -4.97 -12.05
CA VAL A 94 8.36 -6.09 -12.72
C VAL A 94 9.30 -5.60 -13.81
N THR A 95 8.88 -4.61 -14.60
CA THR A 95 9.70 -4.01 -15.66
C THR A 95 10.97 -3.31 -15.12
N ASP A 96 10.88 -2.68 -13.94
CA ASP A 96 12.05 -2.08 -13.30
C ASP A 96 13.03 -3.15 -12.84
N VAL A 97 12.52 -4.25 -12.31
CA VAL A 97 13.34 -5.40 -11.86
C VAL A 97 13.99 -6.11 -13.04
N GLU A 98 13.29 -6.28 -14.17
CA GLU A 98 13.89 -6.82 -15.41
C GLU A 98 15.12 -6.00 -15.83
N ARG A 99 14.94 -4.67 -15.87
CA ARG A 99 16.05 -3.76 -16.25
C ARG A 99 17.23 -3.82 -15.28
N GLU A 100 16.95 -3.90 -13.99
CA GLU A 100 17.98 -4.01 -12.94
C GLU A 100 18.74 -5.32 -13.06
N ILE A 101 18.07 -6.46 -13.20
CA ILE A 101 18.70 -7.77 -13.36
C ILE A 101 19.53 -7.81 -14.64
N ALA A 102 18.96 -7.35 -15.76
CA ALA A 102 19.69 -7.29 -17.04
C ALA A 102 20.94 -6.40 -16.95
N GLY A 103 20.83 -5.26 -16.25
CA GLY A 103 21.98 -4.37 -16.00
C GLY A 103 23.11 -5.10 -15.28
N ARG A 104 22.82 -5.73 -14.15
CA ARG A 104 23.81 -6.44 -13.33
C ARG A 104 24.41 -7.64 -14.04
N LEU A 105 23.61 -8.40 -14.78
CA LEU A 105 24.12 -9.55 -15.54
C LEU A 105 25.07 -9.12 -16.66
N ARG A 106 24.89 -7.93 -17.25
CA ARG A 106 25.77 -7.38 -18.28
C ARG A 106 27.16 -7.01 -17.73
N GLU A 107 27.29 -6.81 -16.43
CA GLU A 107 28.54 -6.44 -15.76
C GLU A 107 29.53 -7.61 -15.62
N GLY A 108 29.65 -8.48 -16.63
CA GLY A 108 30.67 -9.53 -16.71
C GLY A 108 30.14 -10.96 -16.68
N TYR A 109 28.83 -11.17 -16.64
CA TYR A 109 28.25 -12.52 -16.59
C TYR A 109 27.59 -12.92 -17.90
N VAL A 110 26.79 -12.04 -18.53
CA VAL A 110 26.06 -12.31 -19.78
C VAL A 110 26.17 -11.10 -20.71
N ARG A 111 26.62 -11.32 -21.96
CA ARG A 111 26.83 -10.22 -22.92
C ARG A 111 25.55 -9.46 -23.27
N GLU A 112 24.49 -10.16 -23.60
CA GLU A 112 23.18 -9.60 -24.02
C GLU A 112 22.05 -10.27 -23.23
N PRO A 113 21.91 -9.97 -21.94
CA PRO A 113 20.89 -10.63 -21.12
C PRO A 113 19.51 -10.18 -21.56
N ARG A 114 18.65 -11.17 -21.87
CA ARG A 114 17.21 -10.98 -22.05
C ARG A 114 16.54 -11.56 -20.83
N VAL A 115 15.88 -10.71 -20.05
CA VAL A 115 15.27 -11.09 -18.77
C VAL A 115 13.78 -10.82 -18.86
N SER A 116 12.98 -11.78 -18.42
CA SER A 116 11.55 -11.59 -18.16
C SER A 116 11.28 -11.87 -16.69
N VAL A 117 10.47 -11.02 -16.07
CA VAL A 117 10.05 -11.16 -14.67
C VAL A 117 8.53 -11.12 -14.60
N GLU A 118 7.95 -12.15 -13.99
CA GLU A 118 6.53 -12.26 -13.74
C GLU A 118 6.25 -12.47 -12.25
N VAL A 119 5.11 -12.00 -11.77
CA VAL A 119 4.66 -12.34 -10.42
C VAL A 119 4.02 -13.73 -10.48
N GLU A 120 4.69 -14.74 -9.94
CA GLU A 120 4.17 -16.10 -9.88
C GLU A 120 3.08 -16.24 -8.80
N ALA A 121 3.31 -15.60 -7.65
CA ALA A 121 2.33 -15.52 -6.57
C ALA A 121 2.46 -14.20 -5.81
N PHE A 122 1.35 -13.55 -5.63
CA PHE A 122 1.25 -12.36 -4.77
C PHE A 122 1.27 -12.76 -3.30
N ARG A 123 1.71 -11.86 -2.44
CA ARG A 123 1.54 -12.03 -1.00
C ARG A 123 0.05 -12.13 -0.66
N PRO A 124 -0.31 -12.92 0.36
CA PRO A 124 -1.72 -13.15 0.72
C PRO A 124 -2.39 -11.89 1.28
N PHE A 125 -3.72 -11.90 1.31
CA PHE A 125 -4.52 -10.98 2.09
C PHE A 125 -5.15 -11.70 3.30
N PHE A 126 -5.71 -10.92 4.22
CA PHE A 126 -6.27 -11.43 5.46
C PHE A 126 -7.73 -11.00 5.62
N VAL A 127 -8.56 -11.90 6.14
CA VAL A 127 -9.96 -11.62 6.48
C VAL A 127 -10.18 -11.95 7.95
N LEU A 128 -10.71 -11.01 8.70
CA LEU A 128 -10.91 -11.08 10.14
C LEU A 128 -12.33 -10.64 10.53
N GLY A 129 -12.71 -10.90 11.77
CA GLY A 129 -13.99 -10.48 12.35
C GLY A 129 -15.13 -11.44 12.03
N GLU A 130 -16.35 -10.90 11.82
CA GLU A 130 -17.59 -11.65 11.65
C GLU A 130 -17.74 -12.23 10.23
N VAL A 131 -16.88 -13.20 9.90
CA VAL A 131 -16.91 -14.03 8.70
C VAL A 131 -16.95 -15.51 9.11
N THR A 132 -17.34 -16.38 8.20
CA THR A 132 -17.43 -17.82 8.49
C THR A 132 -16.07 -18.41 8.80
N ASN A 133 -15.02 -18.07 8.01
CA ASN A 133 -13.67 -18.56 8.18
C ASN A 133 -12.70 -17.37 8.15
N ALA A 134 -12.34 -16.86 9.32
CA ALA A 134 -11.29 -15.86 9.43
C ALA A 134 -9.92 -16.50 9.14
N GLY A 135 -9.05 -15.81 8.40
CA GLY A 135 -7.74 -16.37 8.05
C GLY A 135 -7.00 -15.61 6.96
N GLN A 136 -5.97 -16.27 6.46
CA GLN A 136 -5.12 -15.83 5.37
C GLN A 136 -5.54 -16.51 4.07
N TYR A 137 -5.61 -15.73 2.98
CA TYR A 137 -6.06 -16.22 1.67
C TYR A 137 -5.14 -15.78 0.54
N PRO A 138 -4.96 -16.61 -0.49
CA PRO A 138 -4.20 -16.23 -1.68
C PRO A 138 -4.91 -15.10 -2.42
N PHE A 139 -4.16 -14.10 -2.84
CA PHE A 139 -4.68 -13.00 -3.63
C PHE A 139 -4.84 -13.42 -5.10
N VAL A 140 -5.91 -12.95 -5.73
CA VAL A 140 -6.19 -13.08 -7.17
C VAL A 140 -6.47 -11.68 -7.72
N ASP A 141 -5.96 -11.39 -8.90
CA ASP A 141 -6.17 -10.09 -9.56
C ASP A 141 -7.65 -9.73 -9.71
N ALA A 142 -7.92 -8.43 -9.69
CA ALA A 142 -9.25 -7.83 -9.85
C ALA A 142 -10.28 -8.24 -8.76
N MET A 143 -9.82 -8.75 -7.60
CA MET A 143 -10.74 -9.10 -6.54
C MET A 143 -11.23 -7.87 -5.77
N THR A 144 -12.47 -7.95 -5.30
CA THR A 144 -13.11 -6.96 -4.45
C THR A 144 -13.25 -7.47 -3.01
N VAL A 145 -13.56 -6.59 -2.08
CA VAL A 145 -13.90 -6.97 -0.69
C VAL A 145 -15.03 -8.02 -0.66
N ARG A 146 -16.03 -7.89 -1.54
CA ARG A 146 -17.11 -8.86 -1.65
C ARG A 146 -16.62 -10.26 -2.00
N THR A 147 -15.74 -10.36 -3.01
CA THR A 147 -15.15 -11.66 -3.42
C THR A 147 -14.23 -12.22 -2.35
N ALA A 148 -13.48 -11.37 -1.66
CA ALA A 148 -12.62 -11.78 -0.54
C ALA A 148 -13.43 -12.39 0.62
N ILE A 149 -14.55 -11.74 0.98
CA ILE A 149 -15.46 -12.28 2.00
C ILE A 149 -16.12 -13.59 1.54
N ALA A 150 -16.50 -13.70 0.27
CA ALA A 150 -17.07 -14.93 -0.27
C ALA A 150 -16.07 -16.10 -0.18
N ILE A 151 -14.78 -15.87 -0.47
CA ILE A 151 -13.70 -16.86 -0.30
C ILE A 151 -13.55 -17.26 1.17
N ALA A 152 -13.74 -16.34 2.11
CA ALA A 152 -13.76 -16.60 3.56
C ALA A 152 -15.03 -17.31 4.05
N GLY A 153 -15.88 -17.82 3.14
CA GLY A 153 -17.12 -18.54 3.47
C GLY A 153 -18.32 -17.65 3.71
N GLY A 154 -18.21 -16.34 3.38
CA GLY A 154 -19.27 -15.34 3.56
C GLY A 154 -19.26 -14.68 4.94
N PHE A 155 -20.23 -13.79 5.14
CA PHE A 155 -20.44 -13.11 6.42
C PHE A 155 -20.89 -14.08 7.50
N GLY A 156 -20.40 -13.90 8.71
CA GLY A 156 -20.91 -14.55 9.89
C GLY A 156 -22.35 -14.08 10.23
N PRO A 157 -23.07 -14.80 11.11
CA PRO A 157 -24.47 -14.51 11.42
C PRO A 157 -24.70 -13.09 11.97
N ARG A 158 -23.70 -12.50 12.59
CA ARG A 158 -23.75 -11.14 13.16
C ARG A 158 -22.97 -10.13 12.35
N GLY A 159 -22.42 -10.52 11.18
CA GLY A 159 -21.62 -9.66 10.33
C GLY A 159 -22.40 -8.46 9.76
N TYR A 160 -21.81 -7.27 9.82
CA TYR A 160 -22.34 -6.09 9.15
C TYR A 160 -22.04 -6.16 7.66
N GLN A 161 -23.08 -6.11 6.83
CA GLN A 161 -22.97 -6.34 5.38
C GLN A 161 -22.91 -5.04 4.53
N GLY A 162 -22.92 -3.86 5.15
CA GLY A 162 -22.91 -2.59 4.42
C GLY A 162 -21.52 -2.09 4.03
N ALA A 163 -20.53 -2.35 4.87
CA ALA A 163 -19.14 -1.90 4.67
C ALA A 163 -18.21 -2.70 5.59
N VAL A 164 -16.92 -2.64 5.31
CA VAL A 164 -15.85 -3.25 6.12
C VAL A 164 -14.78 -2.24 6.48
N ASP A 165 -13.96 -2.57 7.47
CA ASP A 165 -12.72 -1.85 7.69
C ASP A 165 -11.60 -2.53 6.88
N LEU A 166 -10.94 -1.75 6.03
CA LEU A 166 -9.79 -2.15 5.26
C LEU A 166 -8.54 -1.52 5.87
N THR A 167 -7.55 -2.34 6.19
CA THR A 167 -6.21 -1.88 6.57
C THR A 167 -5.26 -2.18 5.42
N ARG A 168 -4.61 -1.15 4.91
CA ARG A 168 -3.61 -1.20 3.83
C ARG A 168 -2.34 -0.51 4.27
N VAL A 169 -1.18 -1.05 3.92
CA VAL A 169 0.09 -0.37 4.13
C VAL A 169 0.36 0.57 2.95
N ILE A 170 0.44 1.87 3.24
CA ILE A 170 0.76 2.93 2.28
C ILE A 170 2.05 3.61 2.76
N ASP A 171 3.07 3.63 1.94
CA ASP A 171 4.40 4.19 2.28
C ASP A 171 4.98 3.65 3.61
N GLY A 172 4.78 2.35 3.86
CA GLY A 172 5.24 1.68 5.08
C GLY A 172 4.37 1.91 6.31
N VAL A 173 3.31 2.72 6.22
CA VAL A 173 2.40 3.04 7.34
C VAL A 173 1.07 2.29 7.17
N PRO A 174 0.59 1.53 8.17
CA PRO A 174 -0.73 0.93 8.10
C PRO A 174 -1.82 2.00 8.24
N VAL A 175 -2.69 2.09 7.23
CA VAL A 175 -3.83 3.00 7.19
C VAL A 175 -5.10 2.16 7.22
N THR A 176 -5.99 2.44 8.18
CA THR A 176 -7.28 1.76 8.31
C THR A 176 -8.40 2.73 8.00
N GLY A 177 -9.35 2.31 7.17
CA GLY A 177 -10.54 3.08 6.89
C GLY A 177 -11.71 2.21 6.47
N ARG A 178 -12.92 2.77 6.53
CA ARG A 178 -14.13 2.10 6.09
C ARG A 178 -14.25 2.17 4.57
N VAL A 179 -14.53 1.03 3.95
CA VAL A 179 -14.70 0.91 2.49
C VAL A 179 -15.97 0.12 2.15
N PRO A 180 -16.58 0.36 0.98
CA PRO A 180 -17.71 -0.43 0.50
C PRO A 180 -17.27 -1.82 0.03
N LEU A 181 -18.22 -2.73 -0.18
CA LEU A 181 -17.95 -4.11 -0.57
C LEU A 181 -17.40 -4.28 -2.00
N ASP A 182 -17.59 -3.31 -2.85
CA ASP A 182 -17.04 -3.24 -4.22
C ASP A 182 -15.64 -2.63 -4.29
N ALA A 183 -15.09 -2.18 -3.15
CA ALA A 183 -13.72 -1.69 -3.08
C ALA A 183 -12.73 -2.77 -3.53
N PRO A 184 -11.70 -2.41 -4.33
CA PRO A 184 -10.66 -3.33 -4.75
C PRO A 184 -9.74 -3.71 -3.59
N VAL A 185 -9.45 -5.00 -3.47
CA VAL A 185 -8.47 -5.56 -2.54
C VAL A 185 -7.10 -5.60 -3.21
N ARG A 186 -6.04 -5.37 -2.43
CA ARG A 186 -4.64 -5.51 -2.86
C ARG A 186 -3.93 -6.61 -2.07
N PRO A 187 -2.85 -7.18 -2.60
CA PRO A 187 -1.99 -8.09 -1.84
C PRO A 187 -1.52 -7.44 -0.54
N GLY A 188 -1.63 -8.16 0.57
CA GLY A 188 -1.25 -7.68 1.90
C GLY A 188 -2.32 -6.90 2.64
N ASP A 189 -3.50 -6.65 2.06
CA ASP A 189 -4.62 -6.01 2.75
C ASP A 189 -5.16 -6.88 3.88
N THR A 190 -5.67 -6.22 4.92
CA THR A 190 -6.46 -6.87 5.98
C THR A 190 -7.87 -6.31 5.96
N ILE A 191 -8.84 -7.19 5.75
CA ILE A 191 -10.28 -6.89 5.74
C ILE A 191 -10.85 -7.32 7.08
N THR A 192 -11.50 -6.40 7.78
CA THR A 192 -12.16 -6.70 9.06
C THR A 192 -13.65 -6.45 8.94
N VAL A 193 -14.43 -7.52 9.07
CA VAL A 193 -15.89 -7.45 9.10
C VAL A 193 -16.33 -7.17 10.53
N ARG A 194 -17.03 -6.06 10.74
CA ARG A 194 -17.57 -5.69 12.05
C ARG A 194 -18.82 -6.49 12.41
N GLU A 195 -19.04 -6.60 13.68
CA GLU A 195 -20.32 -7.06 14.19
C GLU A 195 -21.41 -5.99 13.97
N ARG A 196 -22.61 -6.43 13.63
CA ARG A 196 -23.79 -5.58 13.51
C ARG A 196 -24.28 -5.24 14.93
N ILE A 197 -24.24 -3.95 15.27
CA ILE A 197 -24.84 -3.42 16.48
C ILE A 197 -26.31 -3.15 16.14
N PHE A 198 -27.22 -3.71 16.95
CA PHE A 198 -28.66 -3.56 16.81
C PHE A 198 -29.13 -2.16 17.20
#